data_dc2fa53c5593fe035ee799f7509d5806
#
_entry.id   dc2fa53c5593fe035ee799f7509d5806
#
_cell.length_a   1.000
_cell.length_b   1.000
_cell.length_c   1.000
_cell.angle_alpha   90.00
_cell.angle_beta   90.00
_cell.angle_gamma   90.00
#
_symmetry.space_group_name_H-M   'P 1'
#
loop_
_entity.id
_entity.type
_entity.pdbx_description
1 polymer ?
#
loop_
_entity_poly.entity_id
_entity_poly.type
_entity_poly.pdbx_seq_one_letter_code
_entity_poly.pdbx_strand_id
1 'polypeptide(L)'
;AQEPGTDAEIQEFCSLTYDVKFPLFSKISVAGDDKHPLYQTLTQAIPERIGEGPWWKDLVDYGLTPNPKPEVLWNFEKFLVNKEGEIVGRFAPDITADDARLVDAINAELAK
;
A
#
# COMPACT_ATOMS: atom_id res chain seq x y z
N ALA A 1 6.81 -11.16 7.67
CA ALA A 1 6.63 -11.25 6.21
C ALA A 1 5.53 -12.24 5.89
N GLN A 2 4.51 -11.79 5.17
CA GLN A 2 3.37 -12.62 4.79
C GLN A 2 3.57 -13.30 3.43
N GLU A 3 4.63 -12.91 2.71
CA GLU A 3 4.91 -13.45 1.38
C GLU A 3 6.41 -13.71 1.22
N PRO A 4 6.92 -14.74 1.92
CA PRO A 4 8.36 -15.02 1.92
C PRO A 4 8.87 -15.78 0.69
N GLY A 5 7.98 -16.26 -0.18
CA GLY A 5 8.35 -17.07 -1.35
C GLY A 5 9.14 -16.31 -2.40
N THR A 6 9.74 -17.06 -3.34
CA THR A 6 10.39 -16.50 -4.53
C THR A 6 9.35 -16.00 -5.52
N ASP A 7 9.78 -15.17 -6.48
CA ASP A 7 8.88 -14.67 -7.55
C ASP A 7 8.18 -15.82 -8.28
N ALA A 8 8.88 -16.91 -8.58
CA ALA A 8 8.32 -18.08 -9.25
C ALA A 8 7.27 -18.78 -8.38
N GLU A 9 7.56 -18.94 -7.09
CA GLU A 9 6.63 -19.58 -6.14
C GLU A 9 5.38 -18.73 -5.95
N ILE A 10 5.52 -17.42 -5.87
CA ILE A 10 4.40 -16.47 -5.73
C ILE A 10 3.51 -16.54 -6.98
N GLN A 11 4.12 -16.51 -8.17
CA GLN A 11 3.39 -16.57 -9.42
C GLN A 11 2.59 -17.88 -9.55
N GLU A 12 3.21 -18.99 -9.20
CA GLU A 12 2.55 -20.29 -9.20
C GLU A 12 1.36 -20.32 -8.23
N PHE A 13 1.58 -19.85 -7.00
CA PHE A 13 0.53 -19.78 -5.98
C PHE A 13 -0.65 -18.92 -6.44
N CYS A 14 -0.38 -17.72 -6.96
CA CYS A 14 -1.41 -16.82 -7.44
C CYS A 14 -2.20 -17.39 -8.61
N SER A 15 -1.52 -18.05 -9.55
CA SER A 15 -2.15 -18.64 -10.73
C SER A 15 -3.01 -19.84 -10.37
N LEU A 16 -2.47 -20.77 -9.58
CA LEU A 16 -3.14 -22.03 -9.27
C LEU A 16 -4.23 -21.89 -8.21
N THR A 17 -4.01 -21.07 -7.20
CA THR A 17 -4.94 -20.93 -6.08
C THR A 17 -6.01 -19.89 -6.34
N TYR A 18 -5.66 -18.76 -6.95
CA TYR A 18 -6.56 -17.61 -7.14
C TYR A 18 -6.82 -17.25 -8.59
N ASP A 19 -6.29 -18.02 -9.55
CA ASP A 19 -6.51 -17.79 -10.99
C ASP A 19 -6.15 -16.36 -11.42
N VAL A 20 -5.07 -15.80 -10.89
CA VAL A 20 -4.59 -14.48 -11.24
C VAL A 20 -4.08 -14.47 -12.67
N LYS A 21 -4.64 -13.56 -13.50
CA LYS A 21 -4.31 -13.45 -14.93
C LYS A 21 -3.63 -12.12 -15.32
N PHE A 22 -3.58 -11.16 -14.40
CA PHE A 22 -2.87 -9.92 -14.65
C PHE A 22 -1.36 -10.10 -14.46
N PRO A 23 -0.52 -9.25 -15.06
CA PRO A 23 0.93 -9.35 -14.92
C PRO A 23 1.40 -9.20 -13.47
N LEU A 24 2.36 -10.03 -13.08
CA LEU A 24 3.06 -9.93 -11.79
C LEU A 24 4.51 -9.50 -12.06
N PHE A 25 4.96 -8.50 -11.31
CA PHE A 25 6.33 -8.01 -11.42
C PHE A 25 7.21 -8.59 -10.31
N SER A 26 8.51 -8.31 -10.39
CA SER A 26 9.48 -8.79 -9.41
C SER A 26 9.16 -8.26 -8.01
N LYS A 27 9.38 -9.11 -7.02
CA LYS A 27 9.26 -8.76 -5.61
C LYS A 27 10.24 -7.64 -5.27
N ILE A 28 9.78 -6.66 -4.49
CA ILE A 28 10.60 -5.56 -3.99
C ILE A 28 10.42 -5.43 -2.48
N SER A 29 11.39 -4.79 -1.83
CA SER A 29 11.22 -4.35 -0.44
C SER A 29 10.46 -3.02 -0.44
N VAL A 30 9.50 -2.88 0.46
CA VAL A 30 8.65 -1.67 0.56
C VAL A 30 8.86 -0.91 1.86
N ALA A 31 9.63 -1.45 2.79
CA ALA A 31 9.92 -0.85 4.09
C ALA A 31 11.32 -1.25 4.53
N GLY A 32 11.90 -0.46 5.44
CA GLY A 32 13.25 -0.68 5.95
C GLY A 32 14.32 0.01 5.11
N ASP A 33 15.58 -0.24 5.45
CA ASP A 33 16.72 0.46 4.84
C ASP A 33 16.94 0.09 3.37
N ASP A 34 16.47 -1.09 2.96
CA ASP A 34 16.62 -1.60 1.60
C ASP A 34 15.38 -1.39 0.74
N LYS A 35 14.43 -0.55 1.18
CA LYS A 35 13.19 -0.33 0.41
C LYS A 35 13.48 0.24 -0.98
N HIS A 36 12.65 -0.18 -1.92
CA HIS A 36 12.74 0.29 -3.30
C HIS A 36 12.63 1.81 -3.36
N PRO A 37 13.40 2.51 -4.24
CA PRO A 37 13.36 3.97 -4.36
C PRO A 37 11.96 4.55 -4.58
N LEU A 38 11.06 3.82 -5.23
CA LEU A 38 9.66 4.23 -5.36
C LEU A 38 9.01 4.47 -4.00
N TYR A 39 9.19 3.54 -3.06
CA TYR A 39 8.60 3.67 -1.71
C TYR A 39 9.31 4.72 -0.87
N GLN A 40 10.60 4.94 -1.10
CA GLN A 40 11.31 6.06 -0.48
C GLN A 40 10.68 7.40 -0.91
N THR A 41 10.44 7.56 -2.21
CA THR A 41 9.80 8.76 -2.76
C THR A 41 8.38 8.94 -2.24
N LEU A 42 7.57 7.88 -2.27
CA LEU A 42 6.18 7.92 -1.81
C LEU A 42 6.06 8.31 -0.35
N THR A 43 6.82 7.65 0.52
CA THR A 43 6.71 7.87 1.97
C THR A 43 7.29 9.21 2.41
N GLN A 44 8.30 9.72 1.72
CA GLN A 44 8.89 11.04 2.00
C GLN A 44 8.03 12.19 1.49
N ALA A 45 7.38 12.02 0.34
CA ALA A 45 6.56 13.06 -0.26
C ALA A 45 5.32 13.36 0.60
N ILE A 46 4.73 12.35 1.21
CA ILE A 46 3.53 12.49 2.02
C ILE A 46 3.61 11.57 3.25
N PRO A 47 4.29 12.02 4.33
CA PRO A 47 4.51 11.16 5.50
C PRO A 47 3.26 10.89 6.33
N GLU A 48 2.26 11.77 6.25
CA GLU A 48 0.99 11.58 6.95
C GLU A 48 -0.04 10.90 6.07
N ARG A 49 -0.89 10.07 6.67
CA ARG A 49 -1.93 9.35 5.94
C ARG A 49 -3.32 9.66 6.49
N ILE A 50 -4.31 9.62 5.61
CA ILE A 50 -5.72 9.70 5.98
C ILE A 50 -6.16 8.30 6.44
N GLY A 51 -6.88 8.25 7.56
CA GLY A 51 -7.32 7.01 8.16
C GLY A 51 -6.60 6.75 9.48
N GLU A 52 -5.99 5.60 9.67
CA GLU A 52 -5.41 5.20 10.95
C GLU A 52 -6.45 5.08 12.08
N GLY A 53 -7.58 4.46 11.75
CA GLY A 53 -8.60 4.15 12.74
C GLY A 53 -8.15 3.03 13.70
N PRO A 54 -9.08 2.47 14.47
CA PRO A 54 -8.75 1.45 15.47
C PRO A 54 -8.20 0.14 14.87
N TRP A 55 -8.26 0.00 13.55
CA TRP A 55 -7.82 -1.20 12.83
C TRP A 55 -6.37 -1.61 13.16
N TRP A 56 -5.44 -0.67 13.27
CA TRP A 56 -4.05 -1.03 13.56
C TRP A 56 -3.88 -1.64 14.94
N LYS A 57 -4.79 -1.35 15.87
CA LYS A 57 -4.80 -1.98 17.20
C LYS A 57 -5.12 -3.46 17.11
N ASP A 58 -5.97 -3.82 16.17
CA ASP A 58 -6.30 -5.23 15.94
C ASP A 58 -5.06 -6.01 15.50
N LEU A 59 -4.21 -5.40 14.67
CA LEU A 59 -2.93 -6.01 14.28
C LEU A 59 -2.05 -6.28 15.50
N VAL A 60 -1.93 -5.30 16.38
CA VAL A 60 -1.13 -5.42 17.60
C VAL A 60 -1.72 -6.51 18.53
N ASP A 61 -3.04 -6.55 18.67
CA ASP A 61 -3.73 -7.54 19.48
C ASP A 61 -3.54 -8.96 18.94
N TYR A 62 -3.37 -9.12 17.62
CA TYR A 62 -3.03 -10.41 16.98
C TYR A 62 -1.53 -10.73 17.04
N GLY A 63 -0.72 -9.91 17.70
CA GLY A 63 0.73 -10.12 17.81
C GLY A 63 1.53 -9.66 16.59
N LEU A 64 0.92 -8.88 15.72
CA LEU A 64 1.60 -8.31 14.54
C LEU A 64 2.15 -6.93 14.88
N THR A 65 3.22 -6.52 14.20
CA THR A 65 3.83 -5.21 14.44
C THR A 65 3.75 -4.37 13.17
N PRO A 66 2.83 -3.39 13.12
CA PRO A 66 2.79 -2.45 12.00
C PRO A 66 4.08 -1.63 11.92
N ASN A 67 4.47 -1.24 10.71
CA ASN A 67 5.64 -0.41 10.54
C ASN A 67 5.39 1.00 11.11
N PRO A 68 6.40 1.64 11.71
CA PRO A 68 6.26 3.02 12.20
C PRO A 68 6.23 4.03 11.06
N LYS A 69 5.68 5.21 11.33
CA LYS A 69 5.73 6.34 10.38
C LYS A 69 7.18 6.73 10.10
N PRO A 70 7.49 7.19 8.88
CA PRO A 70 6.62 7.35 7.72
C PRO A 70 6.50 6.12 6.83
N GLU A 71 7.02 4.98 7.26
CA GLU A 71 6.96 3.72 6.50
C GLU A 71 5.51 3.33 6.18
N VAL A 72 5.30 2.54 5.11
CA VAL A 72 3.99 1.94 4.86
C VAL A 72 3.57 1.12 6.07
N LEU A 73 2.34 1.33 6.52
CA LEU A 73 1.84 0.75 7.77
C LEU A 73 1.69 -0.76 7.64
N TRP A 74 1.04 -1.21 6.58
CA TRP A 74 0.72 -2.60 6.31
C TRP A 74 0.31 -2.78 4.86
N ASN A 75 -0.13 -3.99 4.49
CA ASN A 75 -0.68 -4.27 3.16
C ASN A 75 -1.87 -3.34 2.86
N PHE A 76 -2.07 -3.03 1.60
CA PHE A 76 -3.19 -2.23 1.08
C PHE A 76 -3.17 -0.75 1.46
N GLU A 77 -2.05 -0.21 1.89
CA GLU A 77 -1.91 1.25 1.95
C GLU A 77 -1.94 1.82 0.53
N LYS A 78 -2.59 2.97 0.36
CA LYS A 78 -2.80 3.56 -0.96
C LYS A 78 -2.09 4.89 -1.07
N PHE A 79 -1.55 5.16 -2.24
CA PHE A 79 -0.98 6.46 -2.59
C PHE A 79 -1.67 6.96 -3.85
N LEU A 80 -2.11 8.21 -3.84
CA LEU A 80 -2.75 8.85 -5.00
C LEU A 80 -1.74 9.74 -5.69
N VAL A 81 -1.55 9.51 -6.99
CA VAL A 81 -0.66 10.29 -7.85
C VAL A 81 -1.53 11.02 -8.87
N ASN A 82 -1.32 12.31 -9.04
CA ASN A 82 -2.11 13.12 -9.97
C ASN A 82 -1.63 12.98 -11.42
N LYS A 83 -2.28 13.70 -12.33
CA LYS A 83 -1.98 13.65 -13.77
C LYS A 83 -0.57 14.15 -14.12
N GLU A 84 0.01 14.98 -13.27
CA GLU A 84 1.35 15.53 -13.42
C GLU A 84 2.43 14.66 -12.75
N GLY A 85 2.06 13.54 -12.16
CA GLY A 85 3.00 12.65 -11.49
C GLY A 85 3.32 13.06 -10.04
N GLU A 86 2.58 13.98 -9.47
CA GLU A 86 2.76 14.43 -8.08
C GLU A 86 1.97 13.53 -7.13
N ILE A 87 2.56 13.22 -5.98
CA ILE A 87 1.93 12.40 -4.94
C ILE A 87 1.07 13.33 -4.09
N VAL A 88 -0.25 13.20 -4.19
CA VAL A 88 -1.21 14.14 -3.60
C VAL A 88 -2.08 13.52 -2.50
N GLY A 89 -2.03 12.21 -2.30
CA GLY A 89 -2.82 11.57 -1.27
C GLY A 89 -2.18 10.30 -0.76
N ARG A 90 -2.45 9.97 0.50
CA ARG A 90 -2.01 8.74 1.15
C ARG A 90 -3.11 8.29 2.09
N PHE A 91 -3.49 7.02 1.98
CA PHE A 91 -4.65 6.47 2.70
C PHE A 91 -4.24 5.19 3.41
N ALA A 92 -4.66 5.08 4.67
CA ALA A 92 -4.36 3.92 5.50
C ALA A 92 -4.93 2.62 4.90
N PRO A 93 -4.36 1.46 5.27
CA PRO A 93 -4.81 0.18 4.74
C PRO A 93 -6.31 -0.11 4.90
N ASP A 94 -6.93 0.39 5.97
CA ASP A 94 -8.35 0.16 6.26
C ASP A 94 -9.32 1.04 5.46
N ILE A 95 -8.80 1.99 4.66
CA ILE A 95 -9.63 2.80 3.76
C ILE A 95 -10.02 1.93 2.57
N THR A 96 -11.29 1.59 2.44
CA THR A 96 -11.79 0.75 1.36
C THR A 96 -11.91 1.52 0.05
N ALA A 97 -12.07 0.81 -1.06
CA ALA A 97 -12.17 1.41 -2.38
C ALA A 97 -13.42 2.30 -2.55
N ASP A 98 -14.45 2.06 -1.77
CA ASP A 98 -15.70 2.83 -1.77
C ASP A 98 -15.77 3.90 -0.67
N ASP A 99 -14.71 4.06 0.12
CA ASP A 99 -14.67 5.09 1.17
C ASP A 99 -14.70 6.48 0.53
N ALA A 100 -15.59 7.34 1.03
CA ALA A 100 -15.78 8.68 0.47
C ALA A 100 -14.50 9.50 0.47
N ARG A 101 -13.64 9.35 1.48
CA ARG A 101 -12.37 10.07 1.57
C ARG A 101 -11.45 9.77 0.38
N LEU A 102 -11.41 8.51 -0.05
CA LEU A 102 -10.63 8.08 -1.20
C LEU A 102 -11.32 8.46 -2.51
N VAL A 103 -12.61 8.15 -2.64
CA VAL A 103 -13.38 8.43 -3.86
C VAL A 103 -13.43 9.93 -4.16
N ASP A 104 -13.66 10.76 -3.16
CA ASP A 104 -13.72 12.22 -3.34
C ASP A 104 -12.36 12.78 -3.74
N ALA A 105 -11.27 12.27 -3.17
CA ALA A 105 -9.91 12.66 -3.55
C ALA A 105 -9.61 12.32 -5.01
N ILE A 106 -9.97 11.13 -5.45
CA ILE A 106 -9.79 10.69 -6.84
C ILE A 106 -10.60 11.59 -7.78
N ASN A 107 -11.87 11.83 -7.47
CA ASN A 107 -12.74 12.66 -8.29
C ASN A 107 -12.23 14.10 -8.38
N ALA A 108 -11.71 14.66 -7.28
CA ALA A 108 -11.12 15.99 -7.27
C ALA A 108 -9.93 16.09 -8.23
N GLU A 109 -9.06 15.08 -8.25
CA GLU A 109 -7.91 15.05 -9.15
C GLU A 109 -8.32 14.82 -10.60
N LEU A 110 -9.34 14.01 -10.85
CA LEU A 110 -9.85 13.78 -12.20
C LEU A 110 -10.49 15.04 -12.80
N ALA A 111 -11.05 15.90 -11.97
CA ALA A 111 -11.69 17.15 -12.40
C ALA A 111 -10.71 18.25 -12.81
N LYS A 112 -9.43 18.09 -12.50
CA LYS A 112 -8.39 19.08 -12.82
C LYS A 112 -7.89 19.00 -14.25
#